data_6ab317985807007325d89ffae28c3856
#
_entry.id   6ab317985807007325d89ffae28c3856
#
_cell.length_a   1.000
_cell.length_b   1.000
_cell.length_c   1.000
_cell.angle_alpha   90.00
_cell.angle_beta   90.00
_cell.angle_gamma   90.00
#
_symmetry.space_group_name_H-M   'P 1'
#
loop_
_entity.id
_entity.type
_entity.pdbx_description
1 polymer ?
#
loop_
_entity_poly.entity_id
_entity_poly.type
_entity_poly.pdbx_seq_one_letter_code
_entity_poly.pdbx_strand_id
1 'polypeptide(L)'
;YVLLGTSAFAAIGMMLSSQPRSPMSFLAHAFTVELVMYYLLVAWIVLSAVALVFKFTHWKTYAQTAPFTKPGVVRALRLGSYVIWAIVAVLVVDRVVLGFASAWAAAASATSMPKDMLVQVLYMFQQGKQTYIAGVVTTIELAVFGTVIAFFLAILLVAVRIMEIDRSDNDFTRFLKKVGVGFAKFYSTIVRGTPMLVQGVIIYYLGIAVVSSFGFSITEVNNIWSRFTAGLVVVSLNSTAYMMEVLRGGIESVDMGQMEAARSLGLSQWQAMIKVVFP
;
A
#
# COMPACT_ATOMS: atom_id res chain seq x y z
N TYR A 1 8.97 25.06 25.40
CA TYR A 1 8.71 23.87 24.57
C TYR A 1 7.99 22.77 25.38
N VAL A 2 8.46 22.37 26.57
CA VAL A 2 7.86 21.29 27.39
C VAL A 2 6.39 21.56 27.71
N LEU A 3 6.06 22.79 28.11
CA LEU A 3 4.71 23.17 28.54
C LEU A 3 3.73 23.12 27.34
N LEU A 4 4.07 23.74 26.21
CA LEU A 4 3.22 23.78 25.02
C LEU A 4 3.10 22.42 24.31
N GLY A 5 4.21 21.66 24.24
CA GLY A 5 4.17 20.32 23.64
C GLY A 5 3.27 19.36 24.44
N THR A 6 3.37 19.39 25.76
CA THR A 6 2.53 18.55 26.63
C THR A 6 1.05 19.01 26.64
N SER A 7 0.77 20.28 26.33
CA SER A 7 -0.62 20.78 26.26
C SER A 7 -1.45 20.11 25.18
N ALA A 8 -0.85 19.77 24.04
CA ALA A 8 -1.54 19.03 22.99
C ALA A 8 -1.96 17.64 23.48
N PHE A 9 -1.07 16.96 24.22
CA PHE A 9 -1.40 15.67 24.84
C PHE A 9 -2.44 15.80 25.94
N ALA A 10 -2.37 16.85 26.76
CA ALA A 10 -3.39 17.13 27.76
C ALA A 10 -4.78 17.34 27.14
N ALA A 11 -4.85 18.03 26.00
CA ALA A 11 -6.09 18.20 25.23
C ALA A 11 -6.63 16.86 24.71
N ILE A 12 -5.76 16.01 24.16
CA ILE A 12 -6.12 14.64 23.78
C ILE A 12 -6.63 13.85 24.99
N GLY A 13 -5.97 13.93 26.13
CA GLY A 13 -6.41 13.30 27.37
C GLY A 13 -7.80 13.74 27.80
N MET A 14 -8.09 15.04 27.74
CA MET A 14 -9.45 15.56 28.01
C MET A 14 -10.49 15.03 27.04
N MET A 15 -10.17 14.98 25.74
CA MET A 15 -11.04 14.41 24.73
C MET A 15 -11.30 12.91 25.00
N LEU A 16 -10.29 12.15 25.38
CA LEU A 16 -10.44 10.74 25.75
C LEU A 16 -11.27 10.55 27.02
N SER A 17 -11.06 11.38 28.02
CA SER A 17 -11.85 11.35 29.27
C SER A 17 -13.33 11.64 29.05
N SER A 18 -13.69 12.43 28.02
CA SER A 18 -15.07 12.72 27.65
C SER A 18 -15.76 11.59 26.88
N GLN A 19 -15.02 10.61 26.36
CA GLN A 19 -15.57 9.48 25.63
C GLN A 19 -16.30 8.50 26.58
N PRO A 20 -17.36 7.81 26.09
CA PRO A 20 -18.06 6.81 26.89
C PRO A 20 -17.11 5.66 27.27
N ARG A 21 -17.32 5.11 28.45
CA ARG A 21 -16.54 3.98 28.95
C ARG A 21 -16.95 2.70 28.25
N SER A 22 -15.96 1.88 27.91
CA SER A 22 -16.22 0.53 27.39
C SER A 22 -16.62 -0.43 28.52
N PRO A 23 -17.31 -1.53 28.23
CA PRO A 23 -17.59 -2.57 29.22
C PRO A 23 -16.34 -3.19 29.87
N MET A 24 -15.18 -3.11 29.22
CA MET A 24 -13.89 -3.58 29.72
C MET A 24 -13.06 -2.51 30.41
N SER A 25 -13.60 -1.29 30.60
CA SER A 25 -12.88 -0.19 31.21
C SER A 25 -12.55 -0.48 32.68
N PHE A 26 -11.26 -0.44 33.05
CA PHE A 26 -10.83 -0.57 34.44
C PHE A 26 -11.09 0.71 35.25
N LEU A 27 -11.27 1.85 34.58
CA LEU A 27 -11.67 3.11 35.24
C LEU A 27 -13.17 3.15 35.53
N ALA A 28 -13.96 2.19 35.10
CA ALA A 28 -15.40 2.16 35.37
C ALA A 28 -15.74 2.16 36.89
N HIS A 29 -14.89 1.55 37.68
CA HIS A 29 -15.04 1.49 39.16
C HIS A 29 -14.17 2.51 39.88
N ALA A 30 -13.42 3.36 39.19
CA ALA A 30 -12.46 4.31 39.78
C ALA A 30 -12.81 5.77 39.39
N PHE A 31 -14.10 6.15 39.55
CA PHE A 31 -14.57 7.48 39.18
C PHE A 31 -13.78 8.63 39.81
N THR A 32 -13.40 8.50 41.07
CA THR A 32 -12.62 9.54 41.81
C THR A 32 -11.24 9.71 41.18
N VAL A 33 -10.60 8.62 40.75
CA VAL A 33 -9.27 8.68 40.13
C VAL A 33 -9.39 9.37 38.78
N GLU A 34 -10.38 9.02 37.98
CA GLU A 34 -10.62 9.66 36.67
C GLU A 34 -10.91 11.16 36.80
N LEU A 35 -11.68 11.53 37.82
CA LEU A 35 -11.98 12.94 38.13
C LEU A 35 -10.70 13.72 38.50
N VAL A 36 -9.83 13.14 39.31
CA VAL A 36 -8.52 13.74 39.63
C VAL A 36 -7.66 13.88 38.40
N MET A 37 -7.59 12.84 37.57
CA MET A 37 -6.85 12.89 36.31
C MET A 37 -7.38 13.99 35.39
N TYR A 38 -8.69 14.13 35.27
CA TYR A 38 -9.33 15.18 34.46
C TYR A 38 -8.95 16.59 34.98
N TYR A 39 -9.04 16.84 36.28
CA TYR A 39 -8.66 18.14 36.84
C TYR A 39 -7.16 18.44 36.69
N LEU A 40 -6.30 17.44 36.74
CA LEU A 40 -4.86 17.64 36.49
C LEU A 40 -4.62 18.02 35.01
N LEU A 41 -5.34 17.43 34.05
CA LEU A 41 -5.28 17.83 32.65
C LEU A 41 -5.77 19.26 32.44
N VAL A 42 -6.90 19.64 33.06
CA VAL A 42 -7.44 21.01 33.02
C VAL A 42 -6.44 22.00 33.59
N ALA A 43 -5.90 21.72 34.79
CA ALA A 43 -4.91 22.58 35.45
C ALA A 43 -3.67 22.79 34.57
N TRP A 44 -3.21 21.74 33.86
CA TRP A 44 -2.09 21.84 32.94
C TRP A 44 -2.39 22.77 31.75
N ILE A 45 -3.59 22.67 31.18
CA ILE A 45 -4.01 23.50 30.04
C ILE A 45 -4.14 24.96 30.50
N VAL A 46 -4.72 25.21 31.67
CA VAL A 46 -4.82 26.57 32.23
C VAL A 46 -3.43 27.15 32.46
N LEU A 47 -2.52 26.39 33.07
CA LEU A 47 -1.13 26.83 33.29
C LEU A 47 -0.43 27.13 31.96
N SER A 48 -0.68 26.34 30.95
CA SER A 48 -0.12 26.54 29.61
C SER A 48 -0.67 27.79 28.92
N ALA A 49 -1.98 28.06 29.11
CA ALA A 49 -2.61 29.27 28.58
C ALA A 49 -2.04 30.53 29.27
N VAL A 50 -1.88 30.50 30.59
CA VAL A 50 -1.25 31.60 31.36
C VAL A 50 0.18 31.85 30.88
N ALA A 51 0.98 30.79 30.69
CA ALA A 51 2.34 30.94 30.19
C ALA A 51 2.40 31.50 28.77
N LEU A 52 1.43 31.16 27.94
CA LEU A 52 1.31 31.64 26.58
C LEU A 52 0.95 33.12 26.53
N VAL A 53 -0.04 33.55 27.34
CA VAL A 53 -0.43 34.95 27.50
C VAL A 53 0.77 35.77 27.98
N PHE A 54 1.47 35.27 29.02
CA PHE A 54 2.68 35.93 29.52
C PHE A 54 3.77 36.06 28.48
N LYS A 55 3.95 35.08 27.63
CA LYS A 55 4.90 35.12 26.51
C LYS A 55 4.54 36.20 25.48
N PHE A 56 3.27 36.35 25.16
CA PHE A 56 2.82 37.37 24.19
C PHE A 56 2.92 38.80 24.77
N THR A 57 2.57 38.99 26.02
CA THR A 57 2.63 40.32 26.68
C THR A 57 4.06 40.77 26.92
N HIS A 58 5.00 39.85 27.14
CA HIS A 58 6.41 40.19 27.46
C HIS A 58 7.37 39.64 26.37
N TRP A 59 7.00 39.71 25.12
CA TRP A 59 7.74 39.09 24.00
C TRP A 59 9.22 39.48 23.96
N LYS A 60 9.53 40.80 24.19
CA LYS A 60 10.93 41.31 24.11
C LYS A 60 11.78 40.98 25.33
N THR A 61 11.17 40.80 26.51
CA THR A 61 11.87 40.62 27.79
C THR A 61 11.62 39.22 28.36
N TYR A 62 10.98 38.35 27.63
CA TYR A 62 10.51 37.02 28.12
C TYR A 62 11.63 36.17 28.77
N ALA A 63 12.82 36.16 28.17
CA ALA A 63 13.94 35.36 28.69
C ALA A 63 14.43 35.82 30.08
N GLN A 64 14.26 37.12 30.40
CA GLN A 64 14.72 37.71 31.67
C GLN A 64 13.63 37.72 32.72
N THR A 65 12.37 37.93 32.32
CA THR A 65 11.25 38.17 33.25
C THR A 65 10.37 36.99 33.49
N ALA A 66 10.37 35.97 32.60
CA ALA A 66 9.46 34.86 32.71
C ALA A 66 9.79 33.94 33.91
N PRO A 67 8.85 33.70 34.83
CA PRO A 67 9.05 32.76 35.92
C PRO A 67 9.27 31.33 35.42
N PHE A 68 8.74 31.00 34.24
CA PHE A 68 8.82 29.68 33.62
C PHE A 68 10.22 29.31 33.06
N THR A 69 11.16 30.26 33.03
CA THR A 69 12.56 30.04 32.58
C THR A 69 13.51 29.68 33.74
N LYS A 70 13.08 29.87 34.98
CA LYS A 70 13.90 29.56 36.17
C LYS A 70 14.17 28.05 36.26
N PRO A 71 15.41 27.60 36.58
CA PRO A 71 15.78 26.18 36.55
C PRO A 71 14.90 25.29 37.45
N GLY A 72 14.51 25.76 38.64
CA GLY A 72 13.64 25.03 39.55
C GLY A 72 12.23 24.83 38.95
N VAL A 73 11.65 25.87 38.33
CA VAL A 73 10.33 25.82 37.70
C VAL A 73 10.35 24.90 36.48
N VAL A 74 11.40 24.97 35.66
CA VAL A 74 11.58 24.07 34.52
C VAL A 74 11.65 22.61 34.95
N ARG A 75 12.35 22.31 36.06
CA ARG A 75 12.38 20.94 36.61
C ARG A 75 11.00 20.46 37.07
N ALA A 76 10.26 21.33 37.78
CA ALA A 76 8.91 21.02 38.25
C ALA A 76 7.95 20.80 37.06
N LEU A 77 8.01 21.66 36.03
CA LEU A 77 7.22 21.48 34.82
C LEU A 77 7.56 20.21 34.04
N ARG A 78 8.82 19.81 34.03
CA ARG A 78 9.24 18.53 33.44
C ARG A 78 8.68 17.34 34.21
N LEU A 79 8.72 17.34 35.53
CA LEU A 79 8.09 16.29 36.34
C LEU A 79 6.58 16.26 36.14
N GLY A 80 5.94 17.44 36.16
CA GLY A 80 4.51 17.55 35.87
C GLY A 80 4.13 17.02 34.46
N SER A 81 4.97 17.28 33.48
CA SER A 81 4.73 16.75 32.11
C SER A 81 4.73 15.22 32.06
N TYR A 82 5.59 14.55 32.83
CA TYR A 82 5.58 13.07 32.93
C TYR A 82 4.30 12.56 33.55
N VAL A 83 3.75 13.26 34.55
CA VAL A 83 2.44 12.90 35.12
C VAL A 83 1.33 13.03 34.07
N ILE A 84 1.32 14.13 33.30
CA ILE A 84 0.34 14.31 32.24
C ILE A 84 0.48 13.20 31.19
N TRP A 85 1.70 12.85 30.77
CA TRP A 85 1.94 11.75 29.85
C TRP A 85 1.45 10.39 30.37
N ALA A 86 1.69 10.12 31.66
CA ALA A 86 1.20 8.90 32.33
C ALA A 86 -0.35 8.86 32.32
N ILE A 87 -1.00 9.99 32.67
CA ILE A 87 -2.47 10.10 32.64
C ILE A 87 -2.99 9.83 31.20
N VAL A 88 -2.41 10.45 30.20
CA VAL A 88 -2.81 10.26 28.81
C VAL A 88 -2.60 8.80 28.37
N ALA A 89 -1.47 8.19 28.74
CA ALA A 89 -1.21 6.78 28.46
C ALA A 89 -2.27 5.85 29.09
N VAL A 90 -2.63 6.09 30.34
CA VAL A 90 -3.70 5.36 31.04
C VAL A 90 -5.03 5.52 30.31
N LEU A 91 -5.41 6.75 29.91
CA LEU A 91 -6.64 7.02 29.19
C LEU A 91 -6.64 6.38 27.77
N VAL A 92 -5.50 6.38 27.09
CA VAL A 92 -5.36 5.69 25.79
C VAL A 92 -5.60 4.19 25.95
N VAL A 93 -4.97 3.58 26.95
CA VAL A 93 -5.18 2.15 27.22
C VAL A 93 -6.65 1.89 27.55
N ASP A 94 -7.26 2.66 28.44
CA ASP A 94 -8.64 2.43 28.87
C ASP A 94 -9.68 2.71 27.79
N ARG A 95 -9.57 3.82 27.05
CA ARG A 95 -10.57 4.23 26.05
C ARG A 95 -10.33 3.63 24.68
N VAL A 96 -9.06 3.58 24.23
CA VAL A 96 -8.74 3.14 22.88
C VAL A 96 -8.49 1.64 22.83
N VAL A 97 -7.56 1.13 23.65
CA VAL A 97 -7.17 -0.29 23.59
C VAL A 97 -8.29 -1.18 24.12
N LEU A 98 -8.78 -0.93 25.33
CA LEU A 98 -9.88 -1.71 25.90
C LEU A 98 -11.22 -1.42 25.23
N GLY A 99 -11.43 -0.21 24.71
CA GLY A 99 -12.56 0.13 23.86
C GLY A 99 -12.58 -0.71 22.59
N PHE A 100 -11.46 -0.80 21.90
CA PHE A 100 -11.31 -1.65 20.72
C PHE A 100 -11.47 -3.13 21.06
N ALA A 101 -10.86 -3.61 22.14
CA ALA A 101 -10.98 -5.01 22.57
C ALA A 101 -12.44 -5.38 22.90
N SER A 102 -13.18 -4.49 23.57
CA SER A 102 -14.61 -4.71 23.86
C SER A 102 -15.47 -4.71 22.59
N ALA A 103 -15.17 -3.79 21.65
CA ALA A 103 -15.85 -3.75 20.35
C ALA A 103 -15.56 -5.02 19.54
N TRP A 104 -14.32 -5.52 19.57
CA TRP A 104 -13.93 -6.78 18.93
C TRP A 104 -14.69 -7.98 19.51
N ALA A 105 -14.77 -8.08 20.85
CA ALA A 105 -15.51 -9.13 21.52
C ALA A 105 -17.03 -9.06 21.25
N ALA A 106 -17.58 -7.85 21.25
CA ALA A 106 -18.99 -7.62 20.90
C ALA A 106 -19.29 -8.01 19.44
N ALA A 107 -18.39 -7.68 18.52
CA ALA A 107 -18.50 -8.08 17.12
C ALA A 107 -18.44 -9.60 16.94
N ALA A 108 -17.58 -10.29 17.71
CA ALA A 108 -17.43 -11.74 17.65
C ALA A 108 -18.68 -12.50 18.15
N SER A 109 -19.38 -11.93 19.11
CA SER A 109 -20.59 -12.53 19.71
C SER A 109 -21.90 -12.11 19.03
N ALA A 110 -21.84 -11.12 18.11
CA ALA A 110 -23.03 -10.60 17.47
C ALA A 110 -23.64 -11.62 16.48
N THR A 111 -24.93 -11.86 16.63
CA THR A 111 -25.72 -12.74 15.72
C THR A 111 -26.40 -11.95 14.60
N SER A 112 -26.48 -10.63 14.74
CA SER A 112 -27.05 -9.71 13.75
C SER A 112 -26.17 -8.46 13.64
N MET A 113 -26.39 -7.66 12.59
CA MET A 113 -25.59 -6.45 12.33
C MET A 113 -25.71 -5.43 13.47
N PRO A 114 -24.63 -5.09 14.16
CA PRO A 114 -24.65 -4.14 15.26
C PRO A 114 -24.97 -2.71 14.78
N LYS A 115 -25.51 -1.88 15.66
CA LYS A 115 -25.80 -0.47 15.36
C LYS A 115 -24.60 0.47 15.54
N ASP A 116 -23.67 0.09 16.43
CA ASP A 116 -22.45 0.86 16.64
C ASP A 116 -21.51 0.72 15.46
N MET A 117 -21.05 1.84 14.92
CA MET A 117 -20.22 1.85 13.68
C MET A 117 -18.93 1.05 13.80
N LEU A 118 -18.23 1.17 14.95
CA LEU A 118 -16.97 0.43 15.15
C LEU A 118 -17.23 -1.07 15.24
N VAL A 119 -18.24 -1.47 16.02
CA VAL A 119 -18.63 -2.88 16.18
C VAL A 119 -19.12 -3.44 14.87
N GLN A 120 -19.86 -2.66 14.07
CA GLN A 120 -20.36 -3.05 12.75
C GLN A 120 -19.20 -3.34 11.77
N VAL A 121 -18.20 -2.47 11.70
CA VAL A 121 -17.02 -2.67 10.83
C VAL A 121 -16.27 -3.93 11.25
N LEU A 122 -16.05 -4.12 12.55
CA LEU A 122 -15.37 -5.31 13.08
C LEU A 122 -16.18 -6.59 12.85
N TYR A 123 -17.51 -6.53 12.98
CA TYR A 123 -18.41 -7.62 12.65
C TYR A 123 -18.30 -8.02 11.18
N MET A 124 -18.38 -7.06 10.26
CA MET A 124 -18.21 -7.32 8.83
C MET A 124 -16.84 -7.93 8.51
N PHE A 125 -15.78 -7.43 9.16
CA PHE A 125 -14.43 -7.99 9.01
C PHE A 125 -14.36 -9.44 9.49
N GLN A 126 -14.93 -9.76 10.66
CA GLN A 126 -14.91 -11.11 11.22
C GLN A 126 -15.75 -12.10 10.39
N GLN A 127 -16.92 -11.68 9.92
CA GLN A 127 -17.77 -12.50 9.05
C GLN A 127 -17.13 -12.72 7.69
N GLY A 128 -16.46 -11.70 7.15
CA GLY A 128 -15.80 -11.75 5.84
C GLY A 128 -14.38 -12.32 5.83
N LYS A 129 -13.79 -12.68 6.99
CA LYS A 129 -12.36 -13.01 7.08
C LYS A 129 -11.89 -14.09 6.11
N GLN A 130 -12.69 -15.15 5.89
CA GLN A 130 -12.35 -16.22 4.95
C GLN A 130 -12.32 -15.70 3.51
N THR A 131 -13.29 -14.84 3.14
CA THR A 131 -13.34 -14.21 1.82
C THR A 131 -12.15 -13.26 1.61
N TYR A 132 -11.77 -12.49 2.64
CA TYR A 132 -10.60 -11.62 2.57
C TYR A 132 -9.30 -12.43 2.43
N ILE A 133 -9.13 -13.50 3.23
CA ILE A 133 -7.95 -14.37 3.13
C ILE A 133 -7.89 -15.02 1.75
N ALA A 134 -9.01 -15.59 1.27
CA ALA A 134 -9.07 -16.15 -0.08
C ALA A 134 -8.72 -15.12 -1.15
N GLY A 135 -9.23 -13.87 -1.02
CA GLY A 135 -8.89 -12.77 -1.92
C GLY A 135 -7.41 -12.41 -1.92
N VAL A 136 -6.78 -12.36 -0.74
CA VAL A 136 -5.33 -12.11 -0.60
C VAL A 136 -4.53 -13.24 -1.25
N VAL A 137 -4.88 -14.50 -0.98
CA VAL A 137 -4.21 -15.66 -1.58
C VAL A 137 -4.32 -15.60 -3.10
N THR A 138 -5.54 -15.41 -3.63
CA THR A 138 -5.76 -15.28 -5.07
C THR A 138 -4.95 -14.12 -5.69
N THR A 139 -4.84 -13.00 -4.98
CA THR A 139 -4.04 -11.85 -5.45
C THR A 139 -2.55 -12.21 -5.52
N ILE A 140 -2.03 -12.92 -4.51
CA ILE A 140 -0.63 -13.39 -4.49
C ILE A 140 -0.40 -14.40 -5.62
N GLU A 141 -1.31 -15.35 -5.81
CA GLU A 141 -1.23 -16.34 -6.90
C GLU A 141 -1.21 -15.65 -8.26
N LEU A 142 -2.12 -14.73 -8.51
CA LEU A 142 -2.16 -13.96 -9.76
C LEU A 142 -0.88 -13.13 -9.97
N ALA A 143 -0.36 -12.51 -8.92
CA ALA A 143 0.86 -11.73 -8.99
C ALA A 143 2.08 -12.61 -9.32
N VAL A 144 2.23 -13.73 -8.64
CA VAL A 144 3.37 -14.64 -8.84
C VAL A 144 3.30 -15.32 -10.21
N PHE A 145 2.21 -16.03 -10.49
CA PHE A 145 2.07 -16.75 -11.76
C PHE A 145 2.00 -15.81 -12.96
N GLY A 146 1.25 -14.70 -12.82
CA GLY A 146 1.15 -13.69 -13.87
C GLY A 146 2.50 -13.05 -14.21
N THR A 147 3.31 -12.75 -13.19
CA THR A 147 4.66 -12.19 -13.38
C THR A 147 5.61 -13.18 -14.03
N VAL A 148 5.59 -14.44 -13.59
CA VAL A 148 6.43 -15.50 -14.18
C VAL A 148 6.08 -15.72 -15.65
N ILE A 149 4.79 -15.86 -15.98
CA ILE A 149 4.34 -16.00 -17.37
C ILE A 149 4.73 -14.76 -18.18
N ALA A 150 4.47 -13.57 -17.64
CA ALA A 150 4.80 -12.31 -18.29
C ALA A 150 6.30 -12.17 -18.58
N PHE A 151 7.16 -12.62 -17.68
CA PHE A 151 8.61 -12.57 -17.85
C PHE A 151 9.07 -13.38 -19.06
N PHE A 152 8.61 -14.62 -19.17
CA PHE A 152 8.96 -15.46 -20.34
C PHE A 152 8.39 -14.92 -21.65
N LEU A 153 7.14 -14.46 -21.64
CA LEU A 153 6.54 -13.83 -22.82
C LEU A 153 7.26 -12.52 -23.20
N ALA A 154 7.69 -11.73 -22.22
CA ALA A 154 8.42 -10.50 -22.46
C ALA A 154 9.80 -10.75 -23.10
N ILE A 155 10.52 -11.79 -22.67
CA ILE A 155 11.79 -12.20 -23.29
C ILE A 155 11.56 -12.56 -24.76
N LEU A 156 10.53 -13.34 -25.06
CA LEU A 156 10.21 -13.71 -26.45
C LEU A 156 9.86 -12.47 -27.30
N LEU A 157 9.00 -11.59 -26.75
CA LEU A 157 8.57 -10.40 -27.48
C LEU A 157 9.70 -9.36 -27.62
N VAL A 158 10.58 -9.20 -26.61
CA VAL A 158 11.72 -8.27 -26.76
C VAL A 158 12.69 -8.78 -27.80
N ALA A 159 12.95 -10.08 -27.85
CA ALA A 159 13.81 -10.65 -28.89
C ALA A 159 13.27 -10.34 -30.31
N VAL A 160 11.96 -10.44 -30.50
CA VAL A 160 11.30 -10.03 -31.75
C VAL A 160 11.38 -8.51 -31.94
N ARG A 161 11.20 -7.73 -30.89
CA ARG A 161 11.11 -6.27 -30.93
C ARG A 161 12.42 -5.59 -31.31
N ILE A 162 13.57 -6.19 -30.93
CA ILE A 162 14.91 -5.67 -31.22
C ILE A 162 15.53 -6.25 -32.51
N MET A 163 14.79 -7.07 -33.28
CA MET A 163 15.31 -7.63 -34.52
C MET A 163 15.65 -6.55 -35.54
N GLU A 164 16.91 -6.52 -35.95
CA GLU A 164 17.36 -5.66 -37.03
C GLU A 164 16.99 -6.29 -38.40
N ILE A 165 16.60 -5.43 -39.32
CA ILE A 165 16.26 -5.82 -40.70
C ILE A 165 17.50 -5.56 -41.55
N ASP A 166 18.23 -6.64 -41.89
CA ASP A 166 19.44 -6.54 -42.69
C ASP A 166 19.08 -6.49 -44.19
N ARG A 167 19.99 -5.89 -44.99
CA ARG A 167 19.94 -5.91 -46.43
C ARG A 167 20.21 -7.29 -47.01
N SER A 168 20.93 -8.15 -46.30
CA SER A 168 21.23 -9.53 -46.65
C SER A 168 20.04 -10.49 -46.44
N ASP A 169 18.99 -10.06 -45.70
CA ASP A 169 17.79 -10.87 -45.52
C ASP A 169 17.05 -11.09 -46.83
N ASN A 170 16.58 -12.32 -47.09
CA ASN A 170 15.67 -12.56 -48.18
C ASN A 170 14.31 -11.86 -47.93
N ASP A 171 13.53 -11.66 -49.02
CA ASP A 171 12.29 -10.89 -48.92
C ASP A 171 11.28 -11.48 -47.93
N PHE A 172 11.21 -12.81 -47.81
CA PHE A 172 10.32 -13.49 -46.88
C PHE A 172 10.75 -13.25 -45.40
N THR A 173 12.04 -13.42 -45.13
CA THR A 173 12.59 -13.15 -43.78
C THR A 173 12.41 -11.69 -43.39
N ARG A 174 12.67 -10.77 -44.31
CA ARG A 174 12.45 -9.33 -44.12
C ARG A 174 11.00 -9.01 -43.85
N PHE A 175 10.07 -9.64 -44.54
CA PHE A 175 8.64 -9.50 -44.30
C PHE A 175 8.26 -9.99 -42.90
N LEU A 176 8.68 -11.20 -42.49
CA LEU A 176 8.40 -11.75 -41.18
C LEU A 176 8.97 -10.88 -40.05
N LYS A 177 10.21 -10.40 -40.19
CA LYS A 177 10.80 -9.48 -39.20
C LYS A 177 9.98 -8.18 -39.08
N LYS A 178 9.57 -7.56 -40.20
CA LYS A 178 8.73 -6.35 -40.19
C LYS A 178 7.39 -6.57 -39.52
N VAL A 179 6.72 -7.67 -39.81
CA VAL A 179 5.43 -8.03 -39.21
C VAL A 179 5.60 -8.27 -37.70
N GLY A 180 6.62 -9.04 -37.31
CA GLY A 180 6.89 -9.33 -35.90
C GLY A 180 7.19 -8.08 -35.10
N VAL A 181 8.11 -7.24 -35.58
CA VAL A 181 8.46 -5.95 -34.90
C VAL A 181 7.23 -5.04 -34.83
N GLY A 182 6.46 -4.96 -35.92
CA GLY A 182 5.21 -4.19 -35.98
C GLY A 182 4.19 -4.68 -34.98
N PHE A 183 3.99 -5.99 -34.88
CA PHE A 183 3.09 -6.61 -33.90
C PHE A 183 3.52 -6.31 -32.46
N ALA A 184 4.79 -6.51 -32.13
CA ALA A 184 5.30 -6.25 -30.77
C ALA A 184 5.12 -4.78 -30.37
N LYS A 185 5.36 -3.85 -31.31
CA LYS A 185 5.13 -2.41 -31.09
C LYS A 185 3.64 -2.09 -30.89
N PHE A 186 2.79 -2.60 -31.76
CA PHE A 186 1.34 -2.40 -31.71
C PHE A 186 0.76 -2.93 -30.38
N TYR A 187 1.12 -4.17 -30.02
CA TYR A 187 0.73 -4.81 -28.76
C TYR A 187 1.12 -3.96 -27.56
N SER A 188 2.40 -3.58 -27.44
CA SER A 188 2.88 -2.75 -26.35
C SER A 188 2.14 -1.42 -26.26
N THR A 189 1.92 -0.76 -27.41
CA THR A 189 1.25 0.54 -27.45
C THR A 189 -0.19 0.45 -26.97
N ILE A 190 -0.95 -0.57 -27.43
CA ILE A 190 -2.36 -0.74 -27.04
C ILE A 190 -2.48 -1.14 -25.58
N VAL A 191 -1.74 -2.16 -25.16
CA VAL A 191 -1.87 -2.71 -23.80
C VAL A 191 -1.44 -1.68 -22.76
N ARG A 192 -0.39 -0.91 -23.01
CA ARG A 192 0.06 0.15 -22.09
C ARG A 192 -0.79 1.43 -22.19
N GLY A 193 -1.47 1.64 -23.30
CA GLY A 193 -2.32 2.81 -23.53
C GLY A 193 -3.77 2.65 -23.06
N THR A 194 -4.16 1.44 -22.62
CA THR A 194 -5.53 1.17 -22.16
C THR A 194 -5.57 0.75 -20.70
N PRO A 195 -6.62 1.13 -19.94
CA PRO A 195 -6.75 0.72 -18.53
C PRO A 195 -6.86 -0.81 -18.40
N MET A 196 -6.07 -1.42 -17.51
CA MET A 196 -6.04 -2.86 -17.27
C MET A 196 -7.42 -3.42 -16.91
N LEU A 197 -8.24 -2.66 -16.17
CA LEU A 197 -9.60 -3.06 -15.79
C LEU A 197 -10.49 -3.25 -17.03
N VAL A 198 -10.39 -2.37 -18.03
CA VAL A 198 -11.13 -2.47 -19.29
C VAL A 198 -10.68 -3.71 -20.07
N GLN A 199 -9.36 -3.96 -20.15
CA GLN A 199 -8.81 -5.17 -20.74
C GLN A 199 -9.37 -6.42 -20.03
N GLY A 200 -9.43 -6.40 -18.70
CA GLY A 200 -9.96 -7.49 -17.90
C GLY A 200 -11.41 -7.83 -18.23
N VAL A 201 -12.26 -6.83 -18.32
CA VAL A 201 -13.67 -7.01 -18.68
C VAL A 201 -13.82 -7.58 -20.11
N ILE A 202 -13.09 -7.02 -21.07
CA ILE A 202 -13.12 -7.50 -22.46
C ILE A 202 -12.64 -8.95 -22.56
N ILE A 203 -11.48 -9.27 -21.98
CA ILE A 203 -10.88 -10.61 -22.04
C ILE A 203 -11.78 -11.63 -21.34
N TYR A 204 -12.39 -11.29 -20.20
CA TYR A 204 -13.28 -12.17 -19.48
C TYR A 204 -14.51 -12.56 -20.32
N TYR A 205 -15.24 -11.57 -20.83
CA TYR A 205 -16.45 -11.82 -21.61
C TYR A 205 -16.17 -12.42 -22.98
N LEU A 206 -15.09 -11.98 -23.65
CA LEU A 206 -14.66 -12.56 -24.91
C LEU A 206 -14.29 -14.04 -24.74
N GLY A 207 -13.57 -14.38 -23.66
CA GLY A 207 -13.20 -15.76 -23.37
C GLY A 207 -14.42 -16.64 -23.10
N ILE A 208 -15.42 -16.15 -22.35
CA ILE A 208 -16.71 -16.85 -22.20
C ILE A 208 -17.36 -17.11 -23.56
N ALA A 209 -17.46 -16.07 -24.42
CA ALA A 209 -18.08 -16.21 -25.73
C ALA A 209 -17.35 -17.22 -26.61
N VAL A 210 -16.00 -17.19 -26.63
CA VAL A 210 -15.17 -18.12 -27.40
C VAL A 210 -15.35 -19.56 -26.88
N VAL A 211 -15.24 -19.80 -25.57
CA VAL A 211 -15.38 -21.16 -25.00
C VAL A 211 -16.79 -21.69 -25.21
N SER A 212 -17.82 -20.85 -25.04
CA SER A 212 -19.22 -21.23 -25.30
C SER A 212 -19.49 -21.61 -26.75
N SER A 213 -18.77 -21.02 -27.70
CA SER A 213 -18.93 -21.32 -29.14
C SER A 213 -18.55 -22.76 -29.54
N PHE A 214 -17.78 -23.44 -28.67
CA PHE A 214 -17.45 -24.87 -28.85
C PHE A 214 -18.54 -25.82 -28.34
N GLY A 215 -19.68 -25.29 -27.88
CA GLY A 215 -20.83 -26.12 -27.45
C GLY A 215 -20.73 -26.64 -26.00
N PHE A 216 -19.82 -26.12 -25.21
CA PHE A 216 -19.70 -26.47 -23.78
C PHE A 216 -20.90 -25.96 -22.96
N SER A 217 -21.29 -26.71 -21.95
CA SER A 217 -22.28 -26.28 -20.95
C SER A 217 -21.75 -25.11 -20.13
N ILE A 218 -22.64 -24.33 -19.50
CA ILE A 218 -22.27 -23.19 -18.66
C ILE A 218 -21.29 -23.60 -17.54
N THR A 219 -21.45 -24.78 -16.97
CA THR A 219 -20.58 -25.32 -15.90
C THR A 219 -19.17 -25.59 -16.46
N GLU A 220 -19.06 -26.21 -17.62
CA GLU A 220 -17.78 -26.46 -18.29
C GLU A 220 -17.08 -25.17 -18.69
N VAL A 221 -17.83 -24.19 -19.23
CA VAL A 221 -17.31 -22.86 -19.55
C VAL A 221 -16.71 -22.21 -18.31
N ASN A 222 -17.41 -22.23 -17.16
CA ASN A 222 -16.90 -21.64 -15.91
C ASN A 222 -15.68 -22.39 -15.35
N ASN A 223 -15.54 -23.69 -15.61
CA ASN A 223 -14.37 -24.46 -15.19
C ASN A 223 -13.15 -24.18 -16.07
N ILE A 224 -13.34 -24.09 -17.38
CA ILE A 224 -12.26 -23.79 -18.35
C ILE A 224 -11.84 -22.33 -18.26
N TRP A 225 -12.82 -21.42 -18.29
CA TRP A 225 -12.62 -19.97 -18.28
C TRP A 225 -13.14 -19.34 -16.98
N SER A 226 -12.48 -19.69 -15.88
CA SER A 226 -12.80 -19.14 -14.57
C SER A 226 -12.39 -17.67 -14.44
N ARG A 227 -12.92 -16.97 -13.45
CA ARG A 227 -12.45 -15.60 -13.12
C ARG A 227 -10.95 -15.56 -12.83
N PHE A 228 -10.42 -16.60 -12.19
CA PHE A 228 -8.97 -16.72 -11.94
C PHE A 228 -8.18 -16.85 -13.25
N THR A 229 -8.61 -17.75 -14.13
CA THR A 229 -7.94 -17.97 -15.44
C THR A 229 -7.94 -16.68 -16.26
N ALA A 230 -9.08 -16.01 -16.36
CA ALA A 230 -9.19 -14.74 -17.07
C ALA A 230 -8.31 -13.65 -16.43
N GLY A 231 -8.31 -13.55 -15.10
CA GLY A 231 -7.45 -12.64 -14.35
C GLY A 231 -5.97 -12.93 -14.60
N LEU A 232 -5.57 -14.20 -14.60
CA LEU A 232 -4.20 -14.61 -14.88
C LEU A 232 -3.76 -14.19 -16.30
N VAL A 233 -4.62 -14.40 -17.30
CA VAL A 233 -4.34 -13.97 -18.68
C VAL A 233 -4.19 -12.45 -18.77
N VAL A 234 -5.08 -11.69 -18.16
CA VAL A 234 -5.03 -10.22 -18.15
C VAL A 234 -3.74 -9.70 -17.49
N VAL A 235 -3.43 -10.20 -16.28
CA VAL A 235 -2.21 -9.80 -15.56
C VAL A 235 -0.97 -10.16 -16.36
N SER A 236 -0.92 -11.38 -16.93
CA SER A 236 0.21 -11.84 -17.73
C SER A 236 0.42 -10.98 -18.97
N LEU A 237 -0.64 -10.74 -19.75
CA LEU A 237 -0.54 -9.91 -20.96
C LEU A 237 -0.18 -8.47 -20.62
N ASN A 238 -0.82 -7.87 -19.62
CA ASN A 238 -0.52 -6.50 -19.23
C ASN A 238 0.94 -6.35 -18.77
N SER A 239 1.39 -7.21 -17.85
CA SER A 239 2.77 -7.20 -17.36
C SER A 239 3.80 -7.48 -18.45
N THR A 240 3.48 -8.36 -19.40
CA THR A 240 4.35 -8.64 -20.58
C THR A 240 4.66 -7.37 -21.37
N ALA A 241 3.65 -6.52 -21.61
CA ALA A 241 3.85 -5.30 -22.38
C ALA A 241 4.78 -4.30 -21.67
N TYR A 242 4.68 -4.19 -20.35
CA TYR A 242 5.58 -3.35 -19.54
C TYR A 242 6.98 -3.94 -19.44
N MET A 243 7.11 -5.24 -19.13
CA MET A 243 8.41 -5.91 -19.02
C MET A 243 9.18 -5.90 -20.32
N MET A 244 8.51 -6.12 -21.46
CA MET A 244 9.13 -6.05 -22.79
C MET A 244 9.79 -4.69 -23.02
N GLU A 245 9.13 -3.58 -22.69
CA GLU A 245 9.72 -2.25 -22.87
C GLU A 245 10.84 -1.95 -21.88
N VAL A 246 10.74 -2.46 -20.64
CA VAL A 246 11.84 -2.35 -19.65
C VAL A 246 13.06 -3.12 -20.13
N LEU A 247 12.88 -4.38 -20.59
CA LEU A 247 13.97 -5.19 -21.14
C LEU A 247 14.57 -4.55 -22.38
N ARG A 248 13.74 -4.03 -23.30
CA ARG A 248 14.23 -3.29 -24.49
C ARG A 248 15.08 -2.09 -24.08
N GLY A 249 14.58 -1.26 -23.14
CA GLY A 249 15.33 -0.10 -22.66
C GLY A 249 16.65 -0.50 -21.98
N GLY A 250 16.66 -1.59 -21.23
CA GLY A 250 17.90 -2.15 -20.65
C GLY A 250 18.91 -2.57 -21.73
N ILE A 251 18.46 -3.32 -22.74
CA ILE A 251 19.33 -3.76 -23.84
C ILE A 251 19.88 -2.56 -24.65
N GLU A 252 19.04 -1.59 -24.96
CA GLU A 252 19.43 -0.40 -25.69
C GLU A 252 20.32 0.57 -24.88
N SER A 253 20.37 0.44 -23.57
CA SER A 253 21.25 1.26 -22.71
C SER A 253 22.70 0.81 -22.69
N VAL A 254 22.99 -0.40 -23.16
CA VAL A 254 24.35 -0.92 -23.25
C VAL A 254 25.12 -0.22 -24.38
N ASP A 255 26.33 0.26 -24.06
CA ASP A 255 27.17 0.95 -25.04
C ASP A 255 27.50 0.01 -26.22
N MET A 256 27.22 0.48 -27.43
CA MET A 256 27.51 -0.26 -28.66
C MET A 256 29.00 -0.64 -28.78
N GLY A 257 29.91 0.17 -28.23
CA GLY A 257 31.32 -0.13 -28.17
C GLY A 257 31.66 -1.41 -27.41
N GLN A 258 30.85 -1.78 -26.40
CA GLN A 258 31.03 -3.05 -25.69
C GLN A 258 30.68 -4.25 -26.57
N MET A 259 29.60 -4.11 -27.38
CA MET A 259 29.20 -5.12 -28.33
C MET A 259 30.26 -5.30 -29.45
N GLU A 260 30.79 -4.19 -29.97
CA GLU A 260 31.85 -4.19 -31.00
C GLU A 260 33.15 -4.79 -30.47
N ALA A 261 33.55 -4.44 -29.23
CA ALA A 261 34.71 -5.01 -28.56
C ALA A 261 34.57 -6.53 -28.39
N ALA A 262 33.40 -7.00 -27.93
CA ALA A 262 33.13 -8.41 -27.77
C ALA A 262 33.21 -9.18 -29.10
N ARG A 263 32.69 -8.60 -30.17
CA ARG A 263 32.77 -9.19 -31.51
C ARG A 263 34.19 -9.18 -32.08
N SER A 264 34.98 -8.16 -31.79
CA SER A 264 36.39 -8.08 -32.18
C SER A 264 37.25 -9.14 -31.48
N LEU A 265 36.84 -9.60 -30.29
CA LEU A 265 37.41 -10.71 -29.55
C LEU A 265 36.97 -12.10 -30.09
N GLY A 266 36.20 -12.14 -31.20
CA GLY A 266 35.76 -13.37 -31.86
C GLY A 266 34.47 -13.98 -31.28
N LEU A 267 33.72 -13.27 -30.41
CA LEU A 267 32.43 -13.73 -29.96
C LEU A 267 31.39 -13.60 -31.10
N SER A 268 30.56 -14.63 -31.26
CA SER A 268 29.39 -14.51 -32.15
C SER A 268 28.41 -13.46 -31.60
N GLN A 269 27.53 -12.94 -32.44
CA GLN A 269 26.50 -11.97 -32.02
C GLN A 269 25.67 -12.49 -30.85
N TRP A 270 25.30 -13.77 -30.86
CA TRP A 270 24.56 -14.42 -29.79
C TRP A 270 25.37 -14.53 -28.49
N GLN A 271 26.64 -14.90 -28.59
CA GLN A 271 27.54 -14.97 -27.43
C GLN A 271 27.79 -13.59 -26.81
N ALA A 272 27.97 -12.57 -27.63
CA ALA A 272 28.12 -11.19 -27.18
C ALA A 272 26.82 -10.70 -26.50
N MET A 273 25.65 -11.00 -27.05
CA MET A 273 24.36 -10.68 -26.45
C MET A 273 24.23 -11.31 -25.04
N ILE A 274 24.51 -12.62 -24.92
CA ILE A 274 24.33 -13.32 -23.62
C ILE A 274 25.39 -12.95 -22.58
N LYS A 275 26.64 -12.69 -23.01
CA LYS A 275 27.77 -12.51 -22.06
C LYS A 275 28.04 -11.05 -21.71
N VAL A 276 27.58 -10.11 -22.54
CA VAL A 276 27.89 -8.67 -22.40
C VAL A 276 26.65 -7.82 -22.22
N VAL A 277 25.59 -8.10 -22.99
CA VAL A 277 24.39 -7.23 -22.97
C VAL A 277 23.38 -7.68 -21.92
N PHE A 278 23.17 -8.98 -21.75
CA PHE A 278 22.19 -9.52 -20.81
C PHE A 278 22.57 -9.44 -19.31
N PRO A 279 23.81 -9.51 -18.90
CA PRO A 279 24.18 -9.32 -17.48
C PRO A 279 23.94 -7.92 -16.99
#